data_e2f3db9e3171641ef67c1d59a49666d5
#
_entry.id   e2f3db9e3171641ef67c1d59a49666d5
#
_cell.length_a   1.000
_cell.length_b   1.000
_cell.length_c   1.000
_cell.angle_alpha   90.00
_cell.angle_beta   90.00
_cell.angle_gamma   90.00
#
_symmetry.space_group_name_H-M   'P 1'
#
loop_
_entity.id
_entity.type
_entity.pdbx_description
1 polymer ?
#
loop_
_entity_poly.entity_id
_entity_poly.type
_entity_poly.pdbx_seq_one_letter_code
_entity_poly.pdbx_strand_id
1 'polypeptide(L)' 'MNGRKIVTPADHINRAKDEAAAGDYQAAHTHALIAIAQLLAEKDHT' A
#
# COMPACT_ATOMS: atom_id res chain seq x y z
N MET A 1 -17.93 -7.73 6.27
CA MET A 1 -17.43 -7.58 6.49
C MET A 1 -16.62 -7.34 6.27
N ASN A 2 -16.26 -7.13 6.17
CA ASN A 2 -15.56 -7.02 6.18
C ASN A 2 -14.65 -6.39 6.37
N GLY A 3 -14.44 -5.80 6.72
CA GLY A 3 -13.40 -4.92 7.17
C GLY A 3 -12.02 -5.45 7.00
N ARG A 4 -11.69 -5.66 5.81
CA ARG A 4 -10.38 -6.12 5.51
C ARG A 4 -9.37 -5.03 5.75
N LYS A 5 -8.40 -5.28 6.59
CA LYS A 5 -7.34 -4.31 6.85
C LYS A 5 -6.30 -4.35 5.74
N ILE A 6 -5.71 -3.19 5.47
CA ILE A 6 -4.60 -3.11 4.54
C ILE A 6 -3.34 -3.41 5.35
N VAL A 7 -2.84 -4.64 5.27
CA VAL A 7 -1.76 -5.10 6.15
C VAL A 7 -0.51 -5.58 5.42
N THR A 8 -0.60 -5.86 4.14
CA THR A 8 0.54 -6.37 3.38
C THR A 8 0.95 -5.37 2.31
N PRO A 9 2.21 -5.45 1.82
CA PRO A 9 2.60 -4.57 0.71
C PRO A 9 1.70 -4.71 -0.50
N ALA A 10 1.24 -5.93 -0.81
CA ALA A 10 0.36 -6.14 -1.94
C ALA A 10 -0.97 -5.41 -1.74
N ASP A 11 -1.50 -5.42 -0.52
CA ASP A 11 -2.73 -4.70 -0.22
C ASP A 11 -2.56 -3.20 -0.45
N HIS A 12 -1.44 -2.64 0.01
CA HIS A 12 -1.17 -1.22 -0.18
C HIS A 12 -0.98 -0.87 -1.65
N ILE A 13 -0.32 -1.73 -2.42
CA ILE A 13 -0.14 -1.51 -3.84
C ILE A 13 -1.47 -1.52 -4.57
N ASN A 14 -2.34 -2.49 -4.26
CA ASN A 14 -3.65 -2.57 -4.88
C ASN A 14 -4.49 -1.35 -4.54
N ARG A 15 -4.43 -0.91 -3.28
CA ARG A 15 -5.14 0.28 -2.87
C ARG A 15 -4.63 1.52 -3.60
N ALA A 16 -3.31 1.62 -3.75
CA ALA A 16 -2.72 2.74 -4.47
C ALA A 16 -3.18 2.79 -5.91
N LYS A 17 -3.28 1.64 -6.56
CA LYS A 17 -3.77 1.57 -7.94
C LYS A 17 -5.22 2.05 -8.04
N ASP A 18 -6.06 1.62 -7.12
CA ASP A 18 -7.46 2.01 -7.11
C ASP A 18 -7.60 3.52 -6.87
N GLU A 19 -6.81 4.04 -5.95
CA GLU A 19 -6.85 5.47 -5.62
C GLU A 19 -6.35 6.30 -6.79
N ALA A 20 -5.29 5.86 -7.45
CA ALA A 20 -4.79 6.57 -8.62
C ALA A 20 -5.82 6.57 -9.74
N ALA A 21 -6.50 5.45 -9.95
CA ALA A 21 -7.54 5.35 -10.96
C ALA A 21 -8.70 6.28 -10.66
N ALA A 22 -8.98 6.52 -9.38
CA ALA A 22 -10.04 7.43 -8.95
C ALA A 22 -9.59 8.90 -8.92
N GLY A 23 -8.31 9.16 -9.18
CA GLY A 23 -7.77 10.52 -9.14
C GLY A 23 -7.29 10.96 -7.76
N ASP A 24 -7.29 10.06 -6.80
CA ASP A 24 -6.82 10.37 -5.44
C ASP A 24 -5.32 10.10 -5.34
N TYR A 25 -4.55 10.98 -5.96
CA TYR A 25 -3.10 10.74 -6.08
C TYR A 25 -2.37 10.88 -4.76
N GLN A 26 -2.88 11.70 -3.84
CA GLN A 26 -2.24 11.87 -2.55
C GLN A 26 -2.33 10.58 -1.73
N ALA A 27 -3.51 9.97 -1.70
CA ALA A 27 -3.68 8.70 -1.00
C ALA A 27 -2.90 7.58 -1.69
N ALA A 28 -2.89 7.57 -3.03
CA ALA A 28 -2.14 6.59 -3.80
C ALA A 28 -0.64 6.69 -3.48
N HIS A 29 -0.13 7.91 -3.40
CA HIS A 29 1.27 8.15 -3.08
C HIS A 29 1.60 7.64 -1.67
N THR A 30 0.73 7.93 -0.72
CA THR A 30 0.92 7.48 0.67
C THR A 30 0.96 5.97 0.76
N HIS A 31 0.01 5.28 0.13
CA HIS A 31 -0.02 3.82 0.19
C HIS A 31 1.16 3.20 -0.53
N ALA A 32 1.60 3.79 -1.64
CA ALA A 32 2.78 3.31 -2.35
C ALA A 32 4.03 3.40 -1.47
N LEU A 33 4.18 4.49 -0.73
CA LEU A 33 5.32 4.66 0.17
C LEU A 33 5.28 3.66 1.32
N ILE A 34 4.11 3.39 1.85
CA ILE A 34 3.95 2.38 2.90
C ILE A 34 4.36 1.01 2.39
N ALA A 35 3.93 0.65 1.18
CA ALA A 35 4.30 -0.62 0.58
C ALA A 35 5.81 -0.75 0.42
N ILE A 36 6.46 0.31 -0.04
CA ILE A 36 7.90 0.32 -0.20
C ILE A 36 8.59 0.14 1.16
N ALA A 37 8.13 0.86 2.16
CA ALA A 37 8.69 0.77 3.51
C ALA A 37 8.55 -0.64 4.07
N GLN A 38 7.39 -1.27 3.86
CA GLN A 38 7.18 -2.63 4.33
C GLN A 38 8.10 -3.63 3.64
N LEU A 39 8.28 -3.48 2.34
CA LEU A 39 9.15 -4.37 1.59
C LEU A 39 10.60 -4.22 2.03
N LEU A 40 11.04 -3.00 2.31
CA LEU A 40 12.38 -2.76 2.81
C LEU A 40 12.56 -3.36 4.20
N ALA A 41 11.56 -3.22 5.05
CA ALA A 41 11.61 -3.79 6.41
C ALA A 41 11.69 -5.31 6.37
N GLU A 42 10.96 -5.95 5.47
CA GLU A 42 11.02 -7.40 5.30
C GLU A 42 12.43 -7.83 4.88
N LYS A 43 13.02 -7.09 3.99
CA LYS A 43 14.35 -7.40 3.51
C LYS A 43 15.39 -7.30 4.62
N ASP A 44 15.22 -6.35 5.52
CA ASP A 44 16.15 -6.15 6.62
C ASP A 44 16.02 -7.23 7.69
N HIS A 45 14.98 -8.03 7.63
CA HIS A 45 14.73 -9.07 8.62
C HIS A 45 15.53 -10.35 8.37
N THR A 46 16.25 -10.45 7.32
CA THR A 46 17.03 -11.67 7.04
C THR A 46 18.33 -11.78 7.87
#